data_a221763a148a2cfa38e1c6fdb312c600
#
_entry.id   a221763a148a2cfa38e1c6fdb312c600
#
_cell.length_a   1.000
_cell.length_b   1.000
_cell.length_c   1.000
_cell.angle_alpha   90.00
_cell.angle_beta   90.00
_cell.angle_gamma   90.00
#
_symmetry.space_group_name_H-M   'P 1'
#
loop_
_entity.id
_entity.type
_entity.pdbx_description
1 polymer ?
#
loop_
_entity_poly.entity_id
_entity_poly.type
_entity_poly.pdbx_seq_one_letter_code
_entity_poly.pdbx_strand_id
1 'polypeptide(L)'
;RRVLFRSTDHKSKLGDVQQLSYQMLNTLPCTREDVKAIAQYSMEYIEKLKADDGEFEIFLRKNANEVNHYEMMADLYRQNPAFANSKWYRYEKRQIIRAYVNKIRSGKVMVNGDNLTICSNPYALLLYAAGGDWKKDPTLMQETGTVQCYTGRFADGEYLCAFRSPHNSPNNVCYLHNHRSPEMEKYFPFSDNIIVVNCIGTDIQDRGNGLDHD
;
A
#
# COMPACT_ATOMS: atom_id res chain seq x y z
N ARG A 1 18.72 4.97 -29.20
CA ARG A 1 17.62 4.23 -28.53
C ARG A 1 17.34 4.95 -27.22
N ARG A 2 16.26 5.69 -27.10
CA ARG A 2 15.74 6.15 -25.82
C ARG A 2 15.22 4.92 -25.10
N VAL A 3 15.90 4.48 -24.06
CA VAL A 3 15.34 3.58 -23.08
C VAL A 3 14.31 4.42 -22.34
N LEU A 4 13.05 4.25 -22.66
CA LEU A 4 11.95 4.70 -21.83
C LEU A 4 11.99 3.79 -20.59
N PHE A 5 12.61 4.26 -19.52
CA PHE A 5 12.22 3.84 -18.20
C PHE A 5 10.76 4.28 -18.07
N ARG A 6 9.83 3.40 -18.35
CA ARG A 6 8.46 3.57 -17.88
C ARG A 6 8.56 3.55 -16.39
N SER A 7 8.41 4.71 -15.85
CA SER A 7 8.58 4.99 -14.46
C SER A 7 7.72 4.05 -13.65
N THR A 8 8.35 3.45 -12.68
CA THR A 8 7.73 2.93 -11.48
C THR A 8 6.98 4.02 -10.71
N ASP A 9 7.02 5.26 -11.17
CA ASP A 9 6.42 6.44 -10.54
C ASP A 9 4.91 6.49 -10.77
N HIS A 10 4.22 5.56 -10.13
CA HIS A 10 2.77 5.52 -10.10
C HIS A 10 2.29 5.80 -8.68
N LYS A 11 1.67 6.96 -8.50
CA LYS A 11 0.90 7.21 -7.26
C LYS A 11 -0.17 6.14 -7.11
N SER A 12 -0.38 5.69 -5.87
CA SER A 12 -1.46 4.77 -5.56
C SER A 12 -2.79 5.31 -6.10
N LYS A 13 -3.56 4.49 -6.79
CA LYS A 13 -4.91 4.84 -7.27
C LYS A 13 -5.87 5.13 -6.11
N LEU A 14 -5.53 4.66 -4.91
CA LEU A 14 -6.34 4.79 -3.71
C LEU A 14 -5.86 5.93 -2.79
N GLY A 15 -4.83 6.70 -3.20
CA GLY A 15 -4.22 7.76 -2.39
C GLY A 15 -3.32 7.16 -1.30
N ASP A 16 -3.54 7.56 -0.05
CA ASP A 16 -2.70 7.14 1.08
C ASP A 16 -3.09 5.79 1.68
N VAL A 17 -4.00 5.07 1.04
CA VAL A 17 -4.46 3.75 1.48
C VAL A 17 -4.22 2.69 0.43
N GLN A 18 -3.97 1.48 0.90
CA GLN A 18 -3.79 0.30 0.05
C GLN A 18 -4.73 -0.82 0.49
N GLN A 19 -5.19 -1.61 -0.47
CA GLN A 19 -6.02 -2.76 -0.19
C GLN A 19 -5.15 -3.99 0.08
N LEU A 20 -5.32 -4.59 1.26
CA LEU A 20 -4.67 -5.86 1.58
C LEU A 20 -5.27 -7.03 0.79
N SER A 21 -4.49 -8.09 0.60
CA SER A 21 -4.99 -9.39 0.16
C SER A 21 -5.37 -10.24 1.38
N TYR A 22 -6.27 -11.21 1.17
CA TYR A 22 -6.63 -12.17 2.22
C TYR A 22 -5.42 -12.98 2.71
N GLN A 23 -4.44 -13.23 1.84
CA GLN A 23 -3.21 -13.94 2.19
C GLN A 23 -2.41 -13.19 3.26
N MET A 24 -2.29 -11.87 3.13
CA MET A 24 -1.59 -11.03 4.10
C MET A 24 -2.26 -11.10 5.48
N LEU A 25 -3.57 -10.97 5.54
CA LEU A 25 -4.31 -11.05 6.81
C LEU A 25 -4.26 -12.43 7.45
N ASN A 26 -4.36 -13.50 6.66
CA ASN A 26 -4.37 -14.87 7.18
C ASN A 26 -3.04 -15.31 7.79
N THR A 27 -1.94 -14.65 7.42
CA THR A 27 -0.61 -14.99 7.91
C THR A 27 -0.17 -14.14 9.09
N LEU A 28 -0.88 -13.04 9.39
CA LEU A 28 -0.60 -12.23 10.56
C LEU A 28 -1.01 -12.99 11.84
N PRO A 29 -0.16 -13.00 12.87
CA PRO A 29 -0.49 -13.58 14.18
C PRO A 29 -1.41 -12.62 14.95
N CYS A 30 -2.59 -12.33 14.39
CA CYS A 30 -3.52 -11.33 14.92
C CYS A 30 -4.56 -11.97 15.83
N THR A 31 -4.88 -11.29 16.92
CA THR A 31 -6.07 -11.54 17.72
C THR A 31 -7.32 -10.99 17.03
N ARG A 32 -8.50 -11.29 17.57
CA ARG A 32 -9.75 -10.73 17.05
C ARG A 32 -9.80 -9.21 17.19
N GLU A 33 -9.22 -8.69 18.23
CA GLU A 33 -9.11 -7.25 18.52
C GLU A 33 -8.21 -6.55 17.50
N ASP A 34 -7.07 -7.17 17.18
CA ASP A 34 -6.16 -6.65 16.14
C ASP A 34 -6.83 -6.60 14.77
N VAL A 35 -7.57 -7.65 14.40
CA VAL A 35 -8.31 -7.68 13.12
C VAL A 35 -9.37 -6.58 13.09
N LYS A 36 -10.05 -6.29 14.20
CA LYS A 36 -11.00 -5.17 14.27
C LYS A 36 -10.29 -3.82 14.08
N ALA A 37 -9.13 -3.62 14.73
CA ALA A 37 -8.34 -2.41 14.58
C ALA A 37 -7.88 -2.21 13.13
N ILE A 38 -7.36 -3.26 12.49
CA ILE A 38 -6.95 -3.23 11.08
C ILE A 38 -8.14 -2.90 10.16
N ALA A 39 -9.32 -3.43 10.44
CA ALA A 39 -10.52 -3.22 9.63
C ALA A 39 -11.25 -1.90 9.93
N GLN A 40 -10.87 -1.18 10.98
CA GLN A 40 -11.59 0.00 11.48
C GLN A 40 -11.83 1.04 10.39
N TYR A 41 -10.79 1.43 9.66
CA TYR A 41 -10.90 2.38 8.56
C TYR A 41 -11.93 1.95 7.52
N SER A 42 -11.90 0.67 7.12
CA SER A 42 -12.86 0.12 6.15
C SER A 42 -14.29 0.11 6.68
N MET A 43 -14.47 -0.13 7.97
CA MET A 43 -15.79 -0.11 8.62
C MET A 43 -16.34 1.31 8.68
N GLU A 44 -15.53 2.28 9.11
CA GLU A 44 -15.90 3.69 9.14
C GLU A 44 -16.27 4.23 7.75
N TYR A 45 -15.50 3.82 6.74
CA TYR A 45 -15.80 4.18 5.36
C TYR A 45 -17.12 3.61 4.87
N ILE A 46 -17.47 2.37 5.24
CA ILE A 46 -18.79 1.79 4.94
C ILE A 46 -19.91 2.63 5.56
N GLU A 47 -19.77 3.04 6.81
CA GLU A 47 -20.79 3.86 7.47
C GLU A 47 -20.94 5.23 6.81
N LYS A 48 -19.84 5.85 6.36
CA LYS A 48 -19.89 7.08 5.53
C LYS A 48 -20.66 6.85 4.24
N LEU A 49 -20.35 5.78 3.49
CA LEU A 49 -21.06 5.45 2.24
C LEU A 49 -22.56 5.22 2.45
N LYS A 50 -22.96 4.69 3.59
CA LYS A 50 -24.37 4.50 3.92
C LYS A 50 -25.07 5.82 4.23
N ALA A 51 -24.42 6.68 5.02
CA ALA A 51 -25.00 7.88 5.59
C ALA A 51 -25.01 9.07 4.61
N ASP A 52 -24.01 9.16 3.72
CA ASP A 52 -23.79 10.31 2.85
C ASP A 52 -23.85 9.90 1.37
N ASP A 53 -24.80 10.48 0.64
CA ASP A 53 -24.93 10.24 -0.80
C ASP A 53 -23.88 10.95 -1.63
N GLY A 54 -23.27 12.05 -1.12
CA GLY A 54 -22.14 12.73 -1.76
C GLY A 54 -20.87 11.90 -1.68
N GLU A 55 -20.56 11.33 -0.52
CA GLU A 55 -19.45 10.37 -0.36
C GLU A 55 -19.68 9.13 -1.24
N PHE A 56 -20.92 8.69 -1.35
CA PHE A 56 -21.26 7.58 -2.22
C PHE A 56 -21.10 7.92 -3.71
N GLU A 57 -21.40 9.15 -4.13
CA GLU A 57 -21.15 9.64 -5.50
C GLU A 57 -19.66 9.62 -5.82
N ILE A 58 -18.80 10.08 -4.89
CA ILE A 58 -17.34 10.04 -5.03
C ILE A 58 -16.86 8.58 -5.19
N PHE A 59 -17.41 7.67 -4.37
CA PHE A 59 -17.11 6.24 -4.49
C PHE A 59 -17.49 5.69 -5.86
N LEU A 60 -18.66 6.02 -6.39
CA LEU A 60 -19.11 5.58 -7.70
C LEU A 60 -18.13 6.01 -8.79
N ARG A 61 -17.72 7.29 -8.81
CA ARG A 61 -16.77 7.81 -9.79
C ARG A 61 -15.41 7.14 -9.73
N LYS A 62 -14.88 6.92 -8.52
CA LYS A 62 -13.59 6.24 -8.35
C LYS A 62 -13.59 4.77 -8.83
N ASN A 63 -14.76 4.13 -8.82
CA ASN A 63 -14.93 2.72 -9.19
C ASN A 63 -15.69 2.52 -10.50
N ALA A 64 -15.99 3.58 -11.24
CA ALA A 64 -16.62 3.50 -12.54
C ALA A 64 -15.68 2.83 -13.56
N ASN A 65 -16.26 1.99 -14.41
CA ASN A 65 -15.58 1.35 -15.53
C ASN A 65 -16.59 1.07 -16.66
N GLU A 66 -16.12 0.61 -17.80
CA GLU A 66 -16.92 0.37 -19.01
C GLU A 66 -18.06 -0.66 -18.83
N VAL A 67 -17.99 -1.47 -17.78
CA VAL A 67 -18.93 -2.58 -17.57
C VAL A 67 -20.03 -2.22 -16.58
N ASN A 68 -19.75 -1.35 -15.60
CA ASN A 68 -20.71 -1.00 -14.57
C ASN A 68 -21.45 0.31 -14.89
N HIS A 69 -22.59 0.50 -14.26
CA HIS A 69 -23.45 1.69 -14.45
C HIS A 69 -23.15 2.80 -13.42
N TYR A 70 -21.97 2.79 -12.79
CA TYR A 70 -21.64 3.70 -11.69
C TYR A 70 -21.54 5.15 -12.15
N GLU A 71 -20.97 5.40 -13.33
CA GLU A 71 -20.87 6.74 -13.90
C GLU A 71 -22.26 7.35 -14.15
N MET A 72 -23.15 6.59 -14.79
CA MET A 72 -24.54 6.99 -15.01
C MET A 72 -25.26 7.32 -13.71
N MET A 73 -25.08 6.49 -12.69
CA MET A 73 -25.71 6.68 -11.38
C MET A 73 -25.20 7.95 -10.68
N ALA A 74 -23.89 8.21 -10.77
CA ALA A 74 -23.26 9.42 -10.23
C ALA A 74 -23.74 10.68 -10.98
N ASP A 75 -23.85 10.63 -12.29
CA ASP A 75 -24.33 11.75 -13.12
C ASP A 75 -25.79 12.09 -12.84
N LEU A 76 -26.65 11.09 -12.72
CA LEU A 76 -28.06 11.30 -12.37
C LEU A 76 -28.20 11.96 -10.99
N TYR A 77 -27.42 11.52 -10.01
CA TYR A 77 -27.38 12.13 -8.68
C TYR A 77 -26.89 13.58 -8.73
N ARG A 78 -25.83 13.85 -9.49
CA ARG A 78 -25.24 15.19 -9.64
C ARG A 78 -26.20 16.17 -10.31
N GLN A 79 -26.97 15.71 -11.32
CA GLN A 79 -27.98 16.54 -11.99
C GLN A 79 -29.18 16.82 -11.10
N ASN A 80 -29.59 15.85 -10.28
CA ASN A 80 -30.69 16.01 -9.36
C ASN A 80 -30.46 15.18 -8.07
N PRO A 81 -30.00 15.79 -6.98
CA PRO A 81 -29.78 15.07 -5.72
C PRO A 81 -31.03 14.37 -5.16
N ALA A 82 -32.23 14.83 -5.50
CA ALA A 82 -33.47 14.15 -5.10
C ALA A 82 -33.62 12.76 -5.72
N PHE A 83 -32.81 12.44 -6.75
CA PHE A 83 -32.74 11.11 -7.35
C PHE A 83 -32.32 10.04 -6.32
N ALA A 84 -31.55 10.39 -5.30
CA ALA A 84 -31.21 9.51 -4.18
C ALA A 84 -32.43 8.95 -3.45
N ASN A 85 -33.56 9.65 -3.51
CA ASN A 85 -34.82 9.18 -2.92
C ASN A 85 -35.56 8.14 -3.76
N SER A 86 -35.13 7.88 -5.00
CA SER A 86 -35.78 6.90 -5.88
C SER A 86 -35.59 5.47 -5.33
N LYS A 87 -36.56 4.62 -5.59
CA LYS A 87 -36.50 3.19 -5.21
C LYS A 87 -35.29 2.50 -5.88
N TRP A 88 -35.00 2.85 -7.12
CA TRP A 88 -33.90 2.27 -7.89
C TRP A 88 -32.55 2.65 -7.30
N TYR A 89 -32.29 3.93 -7.05
CA TYR A 89 -31.04 4.39 -6.46
C TYR A 89 -30.77 3.72 -5.09
N ARG A 90 -31.78 3.69 -4.22
CA ARG A 90 -31.66 3.05 -2.90
C ARG A 90 -31.41 1.55 -2.99
N TYR A 91 -31.98 0.89 -3.96
CA TYR A 91 -31.74 -0.53 -4.21
C TYR A 91 -30.31 -0.74 -4.66
N GLU A 92 -29.84 -0.04 -5.71
CA GLU A 92 -28.50 -0.16 -6.24
C GLU A 92 -27.43 0.23 -5.18
N LYS A 93 -27.61 1.32 -4.45
CA LYS A 93 -26.74 1.72 -3.35
C LYS A 93 -26.55 0.57 -2.35
N ARG A 94 -27.62 -0.07 -1.94
CA ARG A 94 -27.54 -1.22 -1.03
C ARG A 94 -26.79 -2.41 -1.63
N GLN A 95 -27.00 -2.73 -2.90
CA GLN A 95 -26.31 -3.84 -3.57
C GLN A 95 -24.80 -3.55 -3.68
N ILE A 96 -24.42 -2.34 -4.09
CA ILE A 96 -23.04 -1.90 -4.23
C ILE A 96 -22.33 -1.93 -2.87
N ILE A 97 -22.93 -1.36 -1.84
CA ILE A 97 -22.36 -1.39 -0.48
C ILE A 97 -22.23 -2.82 0.03
N ARG A 98 -23.22 -3.68 -0.21
CA ARG A 98 -23.17 -5.10 0.17
C ARG A 98 -22.01 -5.83 -0.53
N ALA A 99 -21.80 -5.58 -1.81
CA ALA A 99 -20.68 -6.15 -2.55
C ALA A 99 -19.32 -5.67 -1.97
N TYR A 100 -19.23 -4.39 -1.60
CA TYR A 100 -18.04 -3.84 -0.95
C TYR A 100 -17.80 -4.46 0.44
N VAL A 101 -18.84 -4.61 1.26
CA VAL A 101 -18.75 -5.31 2.57
C VAL A 101 -18.26 -6.75 2.38
N ASN A 102 -18.76 -7.46 1.36
CA ASN A 102 -18.30 -8.81 1.09
C ASN A 102 -16.81 -8.88 0.69
N LYS A 103 -16.30 -7.88 -0.03
CA LYS A 103 -14.85 -7.76 -0.30
C LYS A 103 -14.05 -7.64 1.00
N ILE A 104 -14.50 -6.78 1.92
CA ILE A 104 -13.83 -6.60 3.22
C ILE A 104 -13.88 -7.89 4.04
N ARG A 105 -15.02 -8.58 4.08
CA ARG A 105 -15.16 -9.88 4.75
C ARG A 105 -14.24 -10.96 4.18
N SER A 106 -13.89 -10.87 2.91
CA SER A 106 -12.91 -11.75 2.26
C SER A 106 -11.45 -11.31 2.49
N GLY A 107 -11.18 -10.39 3.42
CA GLY A 107 -9.83 -9.96 3.79
C GLY A 107 -9.27 -8.82 2.95
N LYS A 108 -10.08 -8.20 2.08
CA LYS A 108 -9.66 -7.05 1.26
C LYS A 108 -9.91 -5.74 2.00
N VAL A 109 -9.29 -5.59 3.17
CA VAL A 109 -9.39 -4.38 3.99
C VAL A 109 -8.46 -3.29 3.48
N MET A 110 -8.84 -2.05 3.72
CA MET A 110 -8.03 -0.87 3.40
C MET A 110 -7.18 -0.51 4.62
N VAL A 111 -5.90 -0.29 4.39
CA VAL A 111 -4.93 0.12 5.42
C VAL A 111 -4.13 1.30 4.93
N ASN A 112 -3.57 2.08 5.86
CA ASN A 112 -2.54 3.06 5.51
C ASN A 112 -1.32 2.33 4.96
N GLY A 113 -0.94 2.62 3.74
CA GLY A 113 0.15 1.91 3.06
C GLY A 113 0.18 2.20 1.58
N ASP A 114 1.19 1.64 0.92
CA ASP A 114 1.36 1.78 -0.51
C ASP A 114 1.98 0.51 -1.11
N ASN A 115 1.99 0.45 -2.43
CA ASN A 115 2.66 -0.60 -3.19
C ASN A 115 3.97 -0.04 -3.74
N LEU A 116 5.07 -0.39 -3.11
CA LEU A 116 6.39 0.17 -3.41
C LEU A 116 7.23 -0.80 -4.22
N THR A 117 8.04 -0.24 -5.11
CA THR A 117 9.06 -1.00 -5.86
C THR A 117 10.33 -1.09 -5.01
N ILE A 118 10.79 -2.30 -4.80
CA ILE A 118 12.00 -2.54 -4.00
C ILE A 118 13.26 -2.27 -4.81
N CYS A 119 14.27 -1.73 -4.16
CA CYS A 119 15.60 -1.47 -4.71
C CYS A 119 16.67 -1.88 -3.70
N SER A 120 17.81 -2.37 -4.18
CA SER A 120 18.99 -2.53 -3.32
C SER A 120 19.57 -1.18 -2.92
N ASN A 121 20.46 -1.19 -1.91
CA ASN A 121 21.11 0.03 -1.45
C ASN A 121 22.11 0.59 -2.50
N PRO A 122 21.76 1.68 -3.19
CA PRO A 122 22.61 2.25 -4.23
C PRO A 122 23.83 2.96 -3.66
N TYR A 123 23.76 3.43 -2.40
CA TYR A 123 24.91 4.04 -1.74
C TYR A 123 25.98 3.00 -1.42
N ALA A 124 25.61 1.82 -0.94
CA ALA A 124 26.53 0.70 -0.75
C ALA A 124 27.19 0.28 -2.08
N LEU A 125 26.44 0.26 -3.16
CA LEU A 125 26.95 -0.01 -4.50
C LEU A 125 27.97 1.06 -4.95
N LEU A 126 27.68 2.34 -4.69
CA LEU A 126 28.58 3.45 -4.99
C LEU A 126 29.88 3.36 -4.18
N LEU A 127 29.80 3.03 -2.88
CA LEU A 127 30.97 2.79 -2.04
C LEU A 127 31.82 1.65 -2.59
N TYR A 128 31.21 0.55 -2.96
CA TYR A 128 31.90 -0.59 -3.57
C TYR A 128 32.61 -0.18 -4.86
N ALA A 129 31.94 0.51 -5.75
CA ALA A 129 32.50 0.97 -7.03
C ALA A 129 33.66 1.96 -6.83
N ALA A 130 33.65 2.75 -5.75
CA ALA A 130 34.72 3.65 -5.37
C ALA A 130 35.87 2.98 -4.60
N GLY A 131 35.82 1.66 -4.38
CA GLY A 131 36.84 0.91 -3.62
C GLY A 131 36.72 1.10 -2.10
N GLY A 132 35.62 1.61 -1.61
CA GLY A 132 35.32 1.75 -0.18
C GLY A 132 34.79 0.48 0.47
N ASP A 133 34.72 0.48 1.81
CA ASP A 133 34.16 -0.63 2.58
C ASP A 133 32.64 -0.53 2.66
N TRP A 134 31.96 -1.04 1.64
CA TRP A 134 30.51 -1.04 1.54
C TRP A 134 29.78 -1.80 2.68
N LYS A 135 30.49 -2.72 3.38
CA LYS A 135 29.94 -3.45 4.52
C LYS A 135 29.74 -2.56 5.76
N LYS A 136 30.38 -1.40 5.76
CA LYS A 136 30.26 -0.38 6.82
C LYS A 136 29.43 0.81 6.35
N ASP A 137 28.55 0.59 5.36
CA ASP A 137 27.64 1.63 4.89
C ASP A 137 26.79 2.18 6.04
N PRO A 138 26.88 3.50 6.33
CA PRO A 138 26.13 4.10 7.44
C PRO A 138 24.66 4.38 7.10
N THR A 139 24.28 4.25 5.83
CA THR A 139 22.94 4.65 5.40
C THR A 139 21.84 3.66 5.82
N LEU A 140 22.14 2.35 5.73
CA LEU A 140 21.20 1.29 6.07
C LEU A 140 21.91 0.16 6.82
N MET A 141 21.69 0.10 8.11
CA MET A 141 22.26 -0.91 9.00
C MET A 141 21.16 -1.83 9.55
N GLN A 142 21.52 -3.05 9.92
CA GLN A 142 20.60 -3.95 10.61
C GLN A 142 20.38 -3.48 12.05
N GLU A 143 19.14 -3.49 12.48
CA GLU A 143 18.73 -3.27 13.86
C GLU A 143 18.21 -4.57 14.49
N THR A 144 18.24 -4.64 15.83
CA THR A 144 17.70 -5.79 16.55
C THR A 144 16.19 -5.91 16.32
N GLY A 145 15.77 -7.01 15.69
CA GLY A 145 14.36 -7.33 15.44
C GLY A 145 13.71 -6.61 14.25
N THR A 146 14.43 -5.71 13.58
CA THR A 146 13.94 -5.00 12.38
C THR A 146 15.01 -4.93 11.30
N VAL A 147 14.60 -4.53 10.10
CA VAL A 147 15.50 -4.23 8.98
C VAL A 147 15.33 -2.77 8.61
N GLN A 148 16.42 -2.02 8.55
CA GLN A 148 16.34 -0.65 8.08
C GLN A 148 15.99 -0.58 6.60
N CYS A 149 15.17 0.40 6.27
CA CYS A 149 14.82 0.75 4.90
C CYS A 149 14.86 2.27 4.70
N TYR A 150 14.82 2.71 3.47
CA TYR A 150 14.66 4.10 3.09
C TYR A 150 13.56 4.25 2.07
N THR A 151 12.61 5.11 2.34
CA THR A 151 11.61 5.57 1.37
C THR A 151 11.15 7.00 1.69
N GLY A 152 10.89 7.80 0.67
CA GLY A 152 10.29 9.13 0.84
C GLY A 152 8.80 9.08 1.20
N ARG A 153 8.15 7.92 1.02
CA ARG A 153 6.70 7.75 1.20
C ARG A 153 6.24 7.86 2.65
N PHE A 154 7.09 7.48 3.60
CA PHE A 154 6.78 7.46 5.02
C PHE A 154 7.76 8.34 5.80
N ALA A 155 7.38 8.77 7.00
CA ALA A 155 8.21 9.61 7.83
C ALA A 155 9.46 8.87 8.32
N ASP A 156 10.51 9.63 8.66
CA ASP A 156 11.70 9.09 9.32
C ASP A 156 11.33 8.48 10.68
N GLY A 157 11.90 7.33 10.99
CA GLY A 157 11.64 6.60 12.22
C GLY A 157 10.33 5.79 12.25
N GLU A 158 9.53 5.79 11.16
CA GLU A 158 8.32 4.95 11.09
C GLU A 158 8.66 3.48 10.95
N TYR A 159 7.92 2.65 11.71
CA TYR A 159 7.95 1.20 11.57
C TYR A 159 6.90 0.75 10.55
N LEU A 160 7.34 -0.07 9.61
CA LEU A 160 6.52 -0.54 8.50
C LEU A 160 6.39 -2.07 8.56
N CYS A 161 5.23 -2.55 8.16
CA CYS A 161 4.98 -3.97 7.95
C CYS A 161 4.91 -4.21 6.45
N ALA A 162 5.90 -4.91 5.89
CA ALA A 162 5.99 -5.15 4.47
C ALA A 162 5.65 -6.59 4.11
N PHE A 163 5.01 -6.75 2.95
CA PHE A 163 4.55 -8.00 2.40
C PHE A 163 4.91 -8.09 0.92
N ARG A 164 5.34 -9.25 0.47
CA ARG A 164 5.45 -9.56 -0.97
C ARG A 164 4.49 -10.68 -1.35
N SER A 165 3.80 -10.54 -2.45
CA SER A 165 2.97 -11.61 -3.00
C SER A 165 3.84 -12.58 -3.84
N PRO A 166 3.66 -13.91 -3.71
CA PRO A 166 2.74 -14.62 -2.84
C PRO A 166 3.15 -14.60 -1.37
N HIS A 167 2.16 -14.55 -0.47
CA HIS A 167 2.38 -14.49 0.98
C HIS A 167 1.75 -15.73 1.63
N ASN A 168 2.58 -16.68 2.05
CA ASN A 168 2.15 -18.04 2.40
C ASN A 168 2.38 -18.38 3.87
N SER A 169 3.20 -17.61 4.59
CA SER A 169 3.67 -17.93 5.93
C SER A 169 3.81 -16.68 6.79
N PRO A 170 3.63 -16.78 8.11
CA PRO A 170 3.99 -15.70 9.04
C PRO A 170 5.44 -15.21 8.89
N ASN A 171 6.35 -16.09 8.46
CA ASN A 171 7.75 -15.72 8.22
C ASN A 171 7.93 -14.74 7.05
N ASN A 172 6.93 -14.63 6.18
CA ASN A 172 6.98 -13.68 5.06
C ASN A 172 6.64 -12.24 5.46
N VAL A 173 6.29 -12.00 6.73
CA VAL A 173 6.09 -10.64 7.24
C VAL A 173 7.45 -10.01 7.51
N CYS A 174 7.73 -8.89 6.86
CA CYS A 174 8.96 -8.13 7.05
C CYS A 174 8.68 -6.90 7.91
N TYR A 175 9.40 -6.77 9.03
CA TYR A 175 9.38 -5.56 9.85
C TYR A 175 10.50 -4.65 9.40
N LEU A 176 10.14 -3.46 8.94
CA LEU A 176 11.06 -2.47 8.42
C LEU A 176 11.02 -1.22 9.30
N HIS A 177 12.16 -0.57 9.44
CA HIS A 177 12.30 0.71 10.11
C HIS A 177 12.79 1.74 9.08
N ASN A 178 11.97 2.74 8.79
CA ASN A 178 12.32 3.76 7.81
C ASN A 178 13.37 4.70 8.38
N HIS A 179 14.51 4.77 7.71
CA HIS A 179 15.62 5.65 8.08
C HIS A 179 15.95 6.57 6.92
N ARG A 180 15.76 7.88 7.13
CA ARG A 180 16.07 8.90 6.12
C ARG A 180 17.46 9.45 6.35
N SER A 181 18.44 8.93 5.62
CA SER A 181 19.82 9.44 5.70
C SER A 181 20.00 10.62 4.75
N PRO A 182 20.78 11.65 5.19
CA PRO A 182 21.14 12.79 4.34
C PRO A 182 21.85 12.40 3.05
N GLU A 183 22.67 11.34 3.10
CA GLU A 183 23.38 10.81 1.95
C GLU A 183 22.43 10.24 0.91
N MET A 184 21.43 9.48 1.34
CA MET A 184 20.41 8.92 0.45
C MET A 184 19.60 10.04 -0.20
N GLU A 185 19.16 11.02 0.56
CA GLU A 185 18.41 12.16 0.04
C GLU A 185 19.21 13.02 -0.94
N LYS A 186 20.52 13.18 -0.67
CA LYS A 186 21.40 13.99 -1.51
C LYS A 186 21.74 13.35 -2.85
N TYR A 187 22.06 12.05 -2.84
CA TYR A 187 22.60 11.37 -4.00
C TYR A 187 21.57 10.58 -4.78
N PHE A 188 20.47 10.17 -4.14
CA PHE A 188 19.46 9.31 -4.72
C PHE A 188 18.05 9.86 -4.45
N PRO A 189 17.64 10.93 -5.16
CA PRO A 189 16.31 11.52 -5.02
C PRO A 189 15.26 10.60 -5.68
N PHE A 190 14.96 9.50 -5.02
CA PHE A 190 13.94 8.56 -5.47
C PHE A 190 12.53 9.16 -5.39
N SER A 191 11.65 8.67 -6.26
CA SER A 191 10.22 8.91 -6.13
C SER A 191 9.63 8.16 -4.93
N ASP A 192 8.48 8.62 -4.44
CA ASP A 192 7.82 8.08 -3.24
C ASP A 192 7.40 6.61 -3.35
N ASN A 193 7.39 6.03 -4.55
CA ASN A 193 7.02 4.64 -4.76
C ASN A 193 8.22 3.66 -4.77
N ILE A 194 9.39 4.12 -4.39
CA ILE A 194 10.58 3.27 -4.25
C ILE A 194 10.90 3.07 -2.77
N ILE A 195 11.27 1.85 -2.42
CA ILE A 195 11.81 1.49 -1.12
C ILE A 195 13.16 0.80 -1.28
N VAL A 196 14.16 1.33 -0.62
CA VAL A 196 15.48 0.72 -0.51
C VAL A 196 15.52 -0.09 0.78
N VAL A 197 15.98 -1.33 0.73
CA VAL A 197 16.08 -2.18 1.92
C VAL A 197 17.51 -2.60 2.19
N ASN A 198 17.85 -2.73 3.47
CA ASN A 198 19.12 -3.27 3.88
C ASN A 198 19.18 -4.78 3.68
N CYS A 199 20.10 -5.24 2.86
CA CYS A 199 20.37 -6.66 2.64
C CYS A 199 21.63 -7.16 3.38
N ILE A 200 22.35 -6.28 4.11
CA ILE A 200 23.57 -6.64 4.80
C ILE A 200 23.23 -7.31 6.13
N GLY A 201 23.56 -8.60 6.26
CA GLY A 201 23.32 -9.36 7.49
C GLY A 201 21.87 -9.58 7.82
N THR A 202 20.97 -9.51 6.82
CA THR A 202 19.53 -9.70 6.97
C THR A 202 19.05 -10.91 6.18
N ASP A 203 17.89 -11.45 6.56
CA ASP A 203 17.20 -12.53 5.87
C ASP A 203 16.00 -12.04 5.03
N ILE A 204 15.97 -10.75 4.71
CA ILE A 204 14.81 -10.13 4.05
C ILE A 204 14.51 -10.73 2.68
N GLN A 205 15.54 -11.14 1.96
CA GLN A 205 15.36 -11.79 0.65
C GLN A 205 14.64 -13.13 0.79
N ASP A 206 15.03 -13.94 1.78
CA ASP A 206 14.38 -15.23 2.07
C ASP A 206 12.96 -15.03 2.57
N ARG A 207 12.75 -14.07 3.48
CA ARG A 207 11.40 -13.69 3.96
C ARG A 207 10.49 -13.23 2.85
N GLY A 208 11.03 -12.53 1.87
CA GLY A 208 10.32 -12.11 0.67
C GLY A 208 10.15 -13.19 -0.40
N ASN A 209 10.33 -14.48 -0.06
CA ASN A 209 10.25 -15.61 -1.01
C ASN A 209 11.20 -15.45 -2.20
N GLY A 210 12.47 -15.22 -1.93
CA GLY A 210 13.47 -14.94 -2.95
C GLY A 210 13.29 -13.55 -3.55
N LEU A 211 13.09 -12.56 -2.67
CA LEU A 211 12.97 -11.17 -3.07
C LEU A 211 14.22 -10.75 -3.85
N ASP A 212 14.04 -10.46 -5.09
CA ASP A 212 15.00 -9.88 -6.00
C ASP A 212 14.52 -8.50 -6.48
N HIS A 213 15.26 -7.88 -7.33
CA HIS A 213 15.02 -6.51 -7.76
C HIS A 213 14.36 -6.42 -9.14
N ASP A 214 13.61 -7.41 -9.53
CA ASP A 214 12.85 -7.46 -10.80
C ASP A 214 11.57 -6.58 -10.74
#